data_a2d5d41b79282a867e77c5948e71f17d
#
_entry.id   a2d5d41b79282a867e77c5948e71f17d
#
_cell.length_a   1.000
_cell.length_b   1.000
_cell.length_c   1.000
_cell.angle_alpha   90.00
_cell.angle_beta   90.00
_cell.angle_gamma   90.00
#
_symmetry.space_group_name_H-M   'P 1'
#
loop_
_entity.id
_entity.type
_entity.pdbx_description
1 polymer ?
#
loop_
_entity_poly.entity_id
_entity_poly.type
_entity_poly.pdbx_seq_one_letter_code
_entity_poly.pdbx_strand_id
1 'polypeptide(L)'
;MNEKLRLPEGGSLGTKPDFYDALQASGLKIQYDHHIRNLLRFRPVISHILIRTLREYSGLSPQEASALIDPAHTEAILVGESIEDAVPDEGEVLYDLRFSAEIPVSEEAVPDSASRRNVDCSRAKNKAAGKSLCLLINLEAQKKFYQKYRLVTRGIFYGARMLSSQLGREFLHSNYQKLKKVCSIWICMNAPNRIGNSLTEYRITKHDKIGYIAERETDYDKLSVILICLNTKKGLGEPGSLHHFLNVLLSPSMAPGKKEQILSQMYGITLKDEIRKELVSMCNLGEAIEENALKKGKKEGQKVGRAEKLVQNVEAAMKNFHLDLRTACEGLGSSLKEYERAKKLLKG
;
A
#
# COMPACT_ATOMS: atom_id res chain seq x y z
N MET A 1 -13.42 -29.71 10.63
CA MET A 1 -14.29 -29.22 9.56
C MET A 1 -13.40 -28.56 8.52
N ASN A 2 -13.16 -29.26 7.41
CA ASN A 2 -12.27 -28.81 6.34
C ASN A 2 -13.05 -27.90 5.38
N GLU A 3 -12.89 -26.60 5.51
CA GLU A 3 -13.38 -25.65 4.52
C GLU A 3 -12.34 -25.54 3.40
N LYS A 4 -12.56 -26.27 2.32
CA LYS A 4 -11.80 -26.16 1.08
C LYS A 4 -11.97 -24.75 0.54
N LEU A 5 -10.87 -23.96 0.50
CA LEU A 5 -10.77 -22.73 -0.27
C LEU A 5 -11.11 -23.02 -1.74
N ARG A 6 -12.32 -22.67 -2.16
CA ARG A 6 -12.68 -22.63 -3.57
C ARG A 6 -11.91 -21.49 -4.24
N LEU A 7 -11.13 -21.82 -5.23
CA LEU A 7 -10.60 -20.87 -6.21
C LEU A 7 -11.78 -20.24 -6.95
N PRO A 8 -11.74 -18.96 -7.32
CA PRO A 8 -12.84 -18.32 -8.05
C PRO A 8 -12.95 -18.92 -9.44
N GLU A 9 -14.12 -19.46 -9.72
CA GLU A 9 -14.52 -19.91 -11.06
C GLU A 9 -14.69 -18.72 -12.01
N GLY A 10 -14.23 -18.91 -13.26
CA GLY A 10 -14.74 -18.29 -14.47
C GLY A 10 -14.60 -16.77 -14.58
N GLY A 11 -13.55 -16.33 -15.29
CA GLY A 11 -13.49 -14.97 -15.82
C GLY A 11 -14.62 -14.75 -16.83
N SER A 12 -15.54 -13.81 -16.54
CA SER A 12 -16.54 -13.35 -17.50
C SER A 12 -15.84 -12.67 -18.67
N LEU A 13 -16.14 -13.14 -19.87
CA LEU A 13 -15.76 -12.51 -21.14
C LEU A 13 -16.26 -11.05 -21.15
N GLY A 14 -15.33 -10.08 -21.19
CA GLY A 14 -15.64 -8.70 -21.47
C GLY A 14 -15.33 -7.66 -20.39
N THR A 15 -14.82 -8.03 -19.24
CA THR A 15 -14.37 -7.05 -18.23
C THR A 15 -12.97 -6.52 -18.55
N LYS A 16 -12.81 -5.19 -18.51
CA LYS A 16 -11.51 -4.51 -18.59
C LYS A 16 -10.58 -5.16 -17.55
N PRO A 17 -9.36 -5.62 -17.93
CA PRO A 17 -8.46 -6.23 -16.97
C PRO A 17 -8.16 -5.27 -15.83
N ASP A 18 -7.99 -5.81 -14.63
CA ASP A 18 -7.60 -5.01 -13.46
C ASP A 18 -6.24 -4.37 -13.72
N PHE A 19 -6.13 -3.06 -13.42
CA PHE A 19 -4.89 -2.31 -13.62
C PHE A 19 -3.67 -3.02 -13.02
N TYR A 20 -3.80 -3.57 -11.83
CA TYR A 20 -2.70 -4.23 -11.14
C TYR A 20 -2.29 -5.56 -11.76
N ASP A 21 -3.24 -6.29 -12.37
CA ASP A 21 -2.93 -7.49 -13.14
C ASP A 21 -2.23 -7.12 -14.47
N ALA A 22 -2.68 -6.04 -15.12
CA ALA A 22 -2.03 -5.48 -16.30
C ALA A 22 -0.60 -4.99 -16.01
N LEU A 23 -0.40 -4.31 -14.87
CA LEU A 23 0.91 -3.87 -14.40
C LEU A 23 1.85 -5.05 -14.17
N GLN A 24 1.36 -6.14 -13.55
CA GLN A 24 2.14 -7.36 -13.33
C GLN A 24 2.62 -7.98 -14.64
N ALA A 25 1.77 -7.95 -15.67
CA ALA A 25 2.05 -8.52 -16.99
C ALA A 25 2.92 -7.64 -17.88
N SER A 26 3.06 -6.34 -17.57
CA SER A 26 3.75 -5.35 -18.41
C SER A 26 5.27 -5.30 -18.22
N GLY A 27 5.81 -5.85 -17.13
CA GLY A 27 7.22 -5.68 -16.75
C GLY A 27 7.55 -4.30 -16.16
N LEU A 28 6.60 -3.36 -16.12
CA LEU A 28 6.79 -1.97 -15.66
C LEU A 28 6.59 -1.80 -14.15
N LYS A 29 6.43 -2.91 -13.43
CA LYS A 29 6.16 -2.91 -11.99
C LYS A 29 7.20 -2.14 -11.19
N ILE A 30 8.49 -2.34 -11.47
CA ILE A 30 9.59 -1.71 -10.72
C ILE A 30 9.54 -0.19 -10.85
N GLN A 31 9.31 0.31 -12.08
CA GLN A 31 9.22 1.74 -12.34
C GLN A 31 8.01 2.37 -11.63
N TYR A 32 6.85 1.72 -11.70
CA TYR A 32 5.64 2.19 -11.01
C TYR A 32 5.83 2.22 -9.48
N ASP A 33 6.49 1.20 -8.90
CA ASP A 33 6.81 1.15 -7.47
C ASP A 33 7.76 2.27 -7.06
N HIS A 34 8.73 2.59 -7.92
CA HIS A 34 9.67 3.68 -7.69
C HIS A 34 8.93 5.04 -7.59
N HIS A 35 8.05 5.36 -8.53
CA HIS A 35 7.29 6.61 -8.51
C HIS A 35 6.37 6.72 -7.28
N ILE A 36 5.71 5.62 -6.89
CA ILE A 36 4.89 5.60 -5.66
C ILE A 36 5.75 5.88 -4.43
N ARG A 37 6.91 5.24 -4.28
CA ARG A 37 7.82 5.49 -3.15
C ARG A 37 8.27 6.95 -3.10
N ASN A 38 8.59 7.55 -4.23
CA ASN A 38 8.99 8.94 -4.30
C ASN A 38 7.85 9.89 -3.90
N LEU A 39 6.62 9.61 -4.33
CA LEU A 39 5.43 10.38 -3.90
C LEU A 39 5.19 10.25 -2.39
N LEU A 40 5.36 9.05 -1.82
CA LEU A 40 5.18 8.81 -0.38
C LEU A 40 6.31 9.40 0.48
N ARG A 41 7.47 9.72 -0.08
CA ARG A 41 8.56 10.44 0.60
C ARG A 41 8.30 11.95 0.74
N PHE A 42 7.29 12.47 0.05
CA PHE A 42 6.96 13.87 0.13
C PHE A 42 6.33 14.21 1.49
N ARG A 43 7.00 15.05 2.27
CA ARG A 43 6.65 15.37 3.66
C ARG A 43 5.18 15.79 3.85
N PRO A 44 4.58 16.64 3.01
CA PRO A 44 3.15 16.94 3.10
C PRO A 44 2.26 15.72 2.93
N VAL A 45 2.65 14.74 2.11
CA VAL A 45 1.90 13.47 1.95
C VAL A 45 1.95 12.67 3.24
N ILE A 46 3.14 12.53 3.82
CA ILE A 46 3.33 11.83 5.08
C ILE A 46 2.53 12.49 6.20
N SER A 47 2.55 13.81 6.31
CA SER A 47 1.80 14.54 7.35
C SER A 47 0.31 14.27 7.27
N HIS A 48 -0.27 14.24 6.05
CA HIS A 48 -1.67 13.87 5.85
C HIS A 48 -1.99 12.41 6.22
N ILE A 49 -1.03 11.50 6.09
CA ILE A 49 -1.17 10.12 6.56
C ILE A 49 -1.15 10.10 8.09
N LEU A 50 -0.14 10.69 8.73
CA LEU A 50 0.06 10.61 10.17
C LEU A 50 -1.10 11.23 10.97
N ILE A 51 -1.58 12.42 10.61
CA ILE A 51 -2.70 13.08 11.31
C ILE A 51 -4.01 12.29 11.24
N ARG A 52 -4.14 11.35 10.34
CA ARG A 52 -5.35 10.53 10.14
C ARG A 52 -5.19 9.08 10.57
N THR A 53 -3.98 8.67 10.94
CA THR A 53 -3.68 7.29 11.32
C THR A 53 -3.14 7.16 12.73
N LEU A 54 -2.35 8.13 13.20
CA LEU A 54 -1.72 8.07 14.52
C LEU A 54 -2.50 8.93 15.51
N ARG A 55 -2.86 8.34 16.65
CA ARG A 55 -3.53 9.07 17.75
C ARG A 55 -2.68 10.22 18.27
N GLU A 56 -1.38 10.00 18.29
CA GLU A 56 -0.38 10.96 18.73
C GLU A 56 -0.34 12.24 17.88
N TYR A 57 -0.85 12.14 16.64
CA TYR A 57 -0.96 13.26 15.69
C TYR A 57 -2.39 13.80 15.59
N SER A 58 -3.32 13.27 16.38
CA SER A 58 -4.72 13.72 16.37
C SER A 58 -4.81 15.20 16.80
N GLY A 59 -5.54 15.98 16.00
CA GLY A 59 -5.72 17.42 16.26
C GLY A 59 -4.64 18.34 15.71
N LEU A 60 -3.53 17.79 15.18
CA LEU A 60 -2.52 18.60 14.49
C LEU A 60 -2.98 18.97 13.08
N SER A 61 -2.61 20.16 12.65
CA SER A 61 -2.68 20.55 11.24
C SER A 61 -1.60 19.82 10.42
N PRO A 62 -1.76 19.68 9.09
CA PRO A 62 -0.72 19.08 8.25
C PRO A 62 0.62 19.81 8.33
N GLN A 63 0.63 21.12 8.55
CA GLN A 63 1.83 21.94 8.70
C GLN A 63 2.56 21.63 9.99
N GLU A 64 1.85 21.59 11.12
CA GLU A 64 2.41 21.21 12.43
C GLU A 64 2.97 19.78 12.38
N ALA A 65 2.19 18.83 11.85
CA ALA A 65 2.65 17.45 11.67
C ALA A 65 3.90 17.36 10.79
N SER A 66 3.96 18.15 9.72
CA SER A 66 5.11 18.18 8.81
C SER A 66 6.39 18.65 9.50
N ALA A 67 6.30 19.60 10.43
CA ALA A 67 7.44 20.12 11.19
C ALA A 67 8.01 19.08 12.18
N LEU A 68 7.19 18.13 12.61
CA LEU A 68 7.56 17.06 13.57
C LEU A 68 8.17 15.82 12.89
N ILE A 69 8.04 15.69 11.58
CA ILE A 69 8.61 14.59 10.82
C ILE A 69 10.09 14.87 10.58
N ASP A 70 10.96 13.99 11.07
CA ASP A 70 12.41 14.07 10.91
C ASP A 70 12.93 15.54 11.07
N PRO A 71 12.81 16.13 12.26
CA PRO A 71 13.05 17.55 12.48
C PRO A 71 14.53 17.97 12.28
N ALA A 72 15.43 16.99 12.24
CA ALA A 72 16.85 17.22 11.93
C ALA A 72 17.08 17.59 10.46
N HIS A 73 16.16 17.19 9.58
CA HIS A 73 16.21 17.44 8.14
C HIS A 73 14.95 18.20 7.73
N THR A 74 15.10 19.38 7.14
CA THR A 74 13.98 20.27 6.77
C THR A 74 13.57 20.16 5.31
N GLU A 75 14.15 19.22 4.56
CA GLU A 75 13.87 19.03 3.16
C GLU A 75 12.43 18.54 2.94
N ALA A 76 11.83 18.95 1.82
CA ALA A 76 10.46 18.55 1.49
C ALA A 76 10.35 17.05 1.17
N ILE A 77 11.44 16.44 0.69
CA ILE A 77 11.53 15.01 0.37
C ILE A 77 12.42 14.37 1.43
N LEU A 78 11.89 13.37 2.12
CA LEU A 78 12.69 12.58 3.07
C LEU A 78 13.65 11.68 2.31
N VAL A 79 14.93 11.76 2.65
CA VAL A 79 15.94 10.85 2.13
C VAL A 79 15.73 9.45 2.72
N GLY A 80 15.20 9.38 3.93
CA GLY A 80 15.02 8.14 4.70
C GLY A 80 16.30 7.69 5.38
N GLU A 81 16.16 6.99 6.47
CA GLU A 81 17.28 6.26 7.11
C GLU A 81 17.59 4.98 6.33
N SER A 82 18.65 4.27 6.72
CA SER A 82 19.03 2.99 6.13
C SER A 82 17.82 2.07 5.95
N ILE A 83 17.55 1.71 4.72
CA ILE A 83 16.41 0.89 4.31
C ILE A 83 16.67 -0.59 4.61
N GLU A 84 17.95 -0.96 4.81
CA GLU A 84 18.36 -2.32 5.09
C GLU A 84 18.57 -2.52 6.59
N ASP A 85 17.95 -3.54 7.12
CA ASP A 85 18.17 -4.03 8.48
C ASP A 85 18.59 -5.50 8.40
N ALA A 86 19.91 -5.71 8.23
CA ALA A 86 20.50 -7.01 8.19
C ALA A 86 21.06 -7.36 9.58
N VAL A 87 20.57 -8.44 10.16
CA VAL A 87 21.11 -9.03 11.38
C VAL A 87 21.72 -10.39 11.03
N PRO A 88 22.97 -10.66 11.41
CA PRO A 88 23.55 -12.00 11.21
C PRO A 88 22.59 -13.07 11.72
N ASP A 89 22.36 -14.10 10.92
CA ASP A 89 21.50 -15.27 11.20
C ASP A 89 19.99 -15.00 11.27
N GLU A 90 19.52 -13.73 11.17
CA GLU A 90 18.09 -13.39 11.21
C GLU A 90 17.51 -12.90 9.87
N GLY A 91 18.35 -12.81 8.85
CA GLY A 91 17.99 -12.34 7.51
C GLY A 91 17.86 -10.82 7.42
N GLU A 92 17.54 -10.35 6.21
CA GLU A 92 17.45 -8.94 5.84
C GLU A 92 16.00 -8.49 5.74
N VAL A 93 15.69 -7.31 6.25
CA VAL A 93 14.42 -6.60 6.05
C VAL A 93 14.68 -5.32 5.26
N LEU A 94 14.01 -5.18 4.13
CA LEU A 94 14.02 -3.99 3.30
C LEU A 94 12.77 -3.17 3.57
N TYR A 95 12.94 -1.90 3.94
CA TYR A 95 11.84 -0.94 4.15
C TYR A 95 11.70 -0.04 2.92
N ASP A 96 10.46 0.27 2.52
CA ASP A 96 10.21 1.24 1.45
C ASP A 96 10.56 2.67 1.89
N LEU A 97 10.19 3.03 3.12
CA LEU A 97 10.54 4.30 3.76
C LEU A 97 10.57 4.13 5.28
N ARG A 98 11.68 4.51 5.91
CA ARG A 98 11.85 4.56 7.37
C ARG A 98 12.28 5.95 7.78
N PHE A 99 11.67 6.50 8.83
CA PHE A 99 11.98 7.83 9.35
C PHE A 99 11.60 7.97 10.83
N SER A 100 12.15 8.98 11.50
CA SER A 100 11.79 9.38 12.84
C SER A 100 10.72 10.47 12.82
N ALA A 101 9.94 10.56 13.88
CA ALA A 101 8.96 11.64 14.06
C ALA A 101 8.83 11.97 15.55
N GLU A 102 8.56 13.22 15.86
CA GLU A 102 8.39 13.71 17.22
C GLU A 102 6.91 14.00 17.52
N ILE A 103 6.54 13.90 18.80
CA ILE A 103 5.22 14.30 19.29
C ILE A 103 5.42 15.31 20.41
N PRO A 104 4.78 16.47 20.36
CA PRO A 104 4.74 17.38 21.50
C PRO A 104 3.97 16.70 22.65
N VAL A 105 4.60 16.62 23.83
CA VAL A 105 3.92 16.18 25.05
C VAL A 105 3.26 17.39 25.67
N SER A 106 1.92 17.42 25.72
CA SER A 106 1.19 18.44 26.48
C SER A 106 1.50 18.30 27.99
N GLU A 107 1.72 19.40 28.65
CA GLU A 107 2.06 19.43 30.11
C GLU A 107 0.96 18.83 31.00
N GLU A 108 -0.27 18.71 30.50
CA GLU A 108 -1.43 18.15 31.24
C GLU A 108 -1.38 16.63 31.47
N ALA A 109 -0.46 15.91 30.88
CA ALA A 109 -0.38 14.44 30.97
C ALA A 109 0.62 13.92 32.03
N VAL A 110 1.19 14.77 32.89
CA VAL A 110 2.11 14.34 33.94
C VAL A 110 1.39 14.40 35.30
N PRO A 111 0.97 13.26 35.90
CA PRO A 111 0.60 13.26 37.30
C PRO A 111 1.84 13.64 38.12
N ASP A 112 1.68 14.67 38.93
CA ASP A 112 2.70 15.20 39.82
C ASP A 112 3.01 14.14 40.91
N SER A 113 3.98 13.29 40.67
CA SER A 113 4.81 12.60 41.67
C SER A 113 5.66 11.51 41.02
N ALA A 114 6.90 11.76 40.98
CA ALA A 114 8.07 10.90 40.96
C ALA A 114 9.05 11.16 39.82
N SER A 115 10.13 11.75 40.23
CA SER A 115 11.48 11.57 39.68
C SER A 115 11.76 12.07 38.25
N ARG A 116 12.14 13.35 38.18
CA ARG A 116 12.93 13.94 37.10
C ARG A 116 14.18 13.10 36.84
N ARG A 117 14.18 12.27 35.78
CA ARG A 117 15.41 11.76 35.19
C ARG A 117 15.39 12.02 33.69
N ASN A 118 16.42 12.69 33.22
CA ASN A 118 16.67 13.20 31.91
C ASN A 118 16.48 12.14 30.81
N VAL A 119 15.58 12.38 29.87
CA VAL A 119 15.60 11.74 28.58
C VAL A 119 16.33 12.68 27.63
N ASP A 120 17.58 12.34 27.36
CA ASP A 120 18.45 13.07 26.47
C ASP A 120 18.17 12.67 25.02
N CYS A 121 17.35 13.46 24.31
CA CYS A 121 17.34 13.48 22.87
C CYS A 121 18.48 14.39 22.41
N SER A 122 19.68 13.85 22.34
CA SER A 122 20.87 14.60 21.98
C SER A 122 20.77 15.16 20.54
N ARG A 123 20.58 16.46 20.48
CA ARG A 123 20.78 17.48 19.46
C ARG A 123 19.55 18.21 18.93
N ALA A 124 18.84 18.90 19.80
CA ALA A 124 18.08 20.06 19.39
C ALA A 124 18.34 21.20 20.39
N LYS A 125 19.29 22.05 20.11
CA LYS A 125 19.37 23.36 20.73
C LYS A 125 18.33 24.24 20.04
N ASN A 126 17.16 24.45 20.67
CA ASN A 126 16.54 25.76 20.88
C ASN A 126 15.08 25.66 21.32
N LYS A 127 14.84 26.16 22.55
CA LYS A 127 13.68 26.87 23.10
C LYS A 127 12.26 26.37 22.82
N ALA A 128 11.76 25.74 23.78
CA ALA A 128 10.50 25.71 24.52
C ALA A 128 10.34 24.25 25.04
N ALA A 129 10.51 24.09 26.34
CA ALA A 129 10.79 22.80 26.94
C ALA A 129 9.51 21.96 27.13
N GLY A 130 8.93 21.45 26.07
CA GLY A 130 8.05 20.27 26.14
C GLY A 130 8.88 19.03 25.82
N LYS A 131 8.80 17.97 26.64
CA LYS A 131 9.40 16.68 26.31
C LYS A 131 8.74 16.15 25.04
N SER A 132 9.49 15.90 23.96
CA SER A 132 8.97 15.23 22.78
C SER A 132 9.14 13.70 22.92
N LEU A 133 8.12 12.96 22.53
CA LEU A 133 8.23 11.50 22.33
C LEU A 133 8.71 11.26 20.92
N CYS A 134 9.74 10.41 20.78
CA CYS A 134 10.25 10.01 19.47
C CYS A 134 9.54 8.74 18.98
N LEU A 135 9.05 8.77 17.76
CA LEU A 135 8.50 7.61 17.04
C LEU A 135 9.47 7.17 15.95
N LEU A 136 9.55 5.87 15.73
CA LEU A 136 10.14 5.31 14.52
C LEU A 136 9.01 4.78 13.62
N ILE A 137 8.98 5.24 12.39
CA ILE A 137 7.89 4.93 11.46
C ILE A 137 8.47 4.26 10.23
N ASN A 138 7.88 3.14 9.80
CA ASN A 138 8.04 2.65 8.45
C ASN A 138 6.72 2.79 7.68
N LEU A 139 6.83 3.16 6.42
CA LEU A 139 5.71 3.32 5.50
C LEU A 139 5.96 2.44 4.28
N GLU A 140 5.04 1.49 4.05
CA GLU A 140 5.13 0.47 3.02
C GLU A 140 3.98 0.60 2.01
N ALA A 141 4.31 0.52 0.72
CA ALA A 141 3.33 0.51 -0.35
C ALA A 141 3.13 -0.91 -0.90
N GLN A 142 1.97 -1.50 -0.65
CA GLN A 142 1.66 -2.87 -1.03
C GLN A 142 0.57 -2.91 -2.12
N LYS A 143 0.85 -3.54 -3.28
CA LYS A 143 -0.10 -3.59 -4.39
C LYS A 143 -1.20 -4.64 -4.23
N LYS A 144 -0.88 -5.80 -3.66
CA LYS A 144 -1.83 -6.90 -3.49
C LYS A 144 -2.11 -7.15 -2.02
N PHE A 145 -3.40 -7.21 -1.66
CA PHE A 145 -3.84 -7.56 -0.30
C PHE A 145 -3.52 -9.03 0.03
N TYR A 146 -3.81 -9.94 -0.91
CA TYR A 146 -3.51 -11.35 -0.72
C TYR A 146 -2.09 -11.66 -1.17
N GLN A 147 -1.29 -12.10 -0.24
CA GLN A 147 0.05 -12.64 -0.41
C GLN A 147 0.06 -14.11 0.04
N LYS A 148 1.22 -14.77 -0.04
CA LYS A 148 1.42 -16.10 0.59
C LYS A 148 1.28 -16.05 2.13
N TYR A 149 1.29 -14.86 2.70
CA TYR A 149 1.20 -14.56 4.13
C TYR A 149 0.22 -13.39 4.36
N ARG A 150 -0.19 -13.20 5.62
CA ARG A 150 -1.06 -12.09 6.01
C ARG A 150 -0.25 -10.81 6.18
N LEU A 151 -0.74 -9.69 5.63
CA LEU A 151 -0.06 -8.39 5.72
C LEU A 151 0.17 -7.95 7.17
N VAL A 152 -0.80 -8.15 8.05
CA VAL A 152 -0.66 -7.82 9.47
C VAL A 152 0.51 -8.55 10.13
N THR A 153 0.68 -9.85 9.83
CA THR A 153 1.80 -10.66 10.37
C THR A 153 3.15 -10.13 9.90
N ARG A 154 3.24 -9.74 8.61
CA ARG A 154 4.43 -9.09 8.08
C ARG A 154 4.67 -7.73 8.73
N GLY A 155 3.62 -6.92 8.91
CA GLY A 155 3.70 -5.62 9.59
C GLY A 155 4.20 -5.74 11.03
N ILE A 156 3.73 -6.74 11.78
CA ILE A 156 4.22 -7.06 13.13
C ILE A 156 5.71 -7.44 13.10
N PHE A 157 6.11 -8.30 12.16
CA PHE A 157 7.51 -8.71 12.03
C PHE A 157 8.43 -7.51 11.72
N TYR A 158 8.03 -6.64 10.77
CA TYR A 158 8.79 -5.42 10.44
C TYR A 158 8.89 -4.48 11.64
N GLY A 159 7.79 -4.28 12.36
CA GLY A 159 7.78 -3.46 13.57
C GLY A 159 8.63 -4.06 14.71
N ALA A 160 8.60 -5.38 14.89
CA ALA A 160 9.44 -6.07 15.87
C ALA A 160 10.94 -5.93 15.56
N ARG A 161 11.33 -6.01 14.27
CA ARG A 161 12.70 -5.73 13.82
C ARG A 161 13.12 -4.30 14.15
N MET A 162 12.25 -3.31 13.89
CA MET A 162 12.52 -1.92 14.25
C MET A 162 12.61 -1.71 15.76
N LEU A 163 11.86 -2.45 16.57
CA LEU A 163 12.02 -2.44 18.04
C LEU A 163 13.36 -3.02 18.46
N SER A 164 13.70 -4.20 17.95
CA SER A 164 14.95 -4.91 18.29
C SER A 164 16.17 -4.12 17.84
N SER A 165 16.14 -3.51 16.66
CA SER A 165 17.26 -2.77 16.08
C SER A 165 17.61 -1.47 16.80
N GLN A 166 16.82 -1.04 17.79
CA GLN A 166 17.11 0.14 18.61
C GLN A 166 18.23 -0.12 19.62
N LEU A 167 18.41 -1.37 20.06
CA LEU A 167 19.54 -1.74 20.92
C LEU A 167 20.86 -1.54 20.14
N GLY A 168 21.77 -0.80 20.75
CA GLY A 168 23.04 -0.42 20.12
C GLY A 168 22.99 0.83 19.25
N ARG A 169 21.80 1.31 18.86
CA ARG A 169 21.59 2.53 18.07
C ARG A 169 20.94 3.65 18.88
N GLU A 170 19.76 3.38 19.44
CA GLU A 170 18.98 4.36 20.21
C GLU A 170 19.30 4.32 21.71
N PHE A 171 19.66 3.14 22.24
CA PHE A 171 20.07 2.96 23.60
C PHE A 171 21.12 1.83 23.73
N LEU A 172 21.90 1.90 24.80
CA LEU A 172 22.94 0.93 25.15
C LEU A 172 22.57 0.24 26.48
N HIS A 173 23.06 -0.98 26.63
CA HIS A 173 22.87 -1.78 27.83
C HIS A 173 21.37 -2.01 28.13
N SER A 174 20.98 -2.07 29.40
CA SER A 174 19.61 -2.36 29.85
C SER A 174 18.74 -1.11 29.95
N ASN A 175 19.03 -0.03 29.22
CA ASN A 175 18.25 1.22 29.31
C ASN A 175 16.98 1.17 28.43
N TYR A 176 16.13 0.17 28.66
CA TYR A 176 14.90 -0.06 27.91
C TYR A 176 13.87 1.07 28.02
N GLN A 177 13.98 1.96 28.99
CA GLN A 177 13.11 3.14 29.11
C GLN A 177 13.28 4.12 27.94
N LYS A 178 14.40 4.05 27.22
CA LYS A 178 14.63 4.84 25.99
C LYS A 178 14.04 4.22 24.74
N LEU A 179 13.42 3.04 24.85
CA LEU A 179 12.79 2.37 23.71
C LEU A 179 11.69 3.25 23.11
N LYS A 180 11.89 3.68 21.89
CA LYS A 180 10.93 4.48 21.13
C LYS A 180 9.80 3.60 20.62
N LYS A 181 8.58 4.14 20.54
CA LYS A 181 7.45 3.48 19.92
C LYS A 181 7.71 3.32 18.40
N VAL A 182 7.31 2.20 17.86
CA VAL A 182 7.39 1.87 16.43
C VAL A 182 5.99 1.84 15.84
N CYS A 183 5.82 2.50 14.69
CA CYS A 183 4.61 2.48 13.89
C CYS A 183 4.92 1.91 12.50
N SER A 184 4.32 0.77 12.17
CA SER A 184 4.45 0.11 10.88
C SER A 184 3.19 0.35 10.05
N ILE A 185 3.27 1.25 9.05
CA ILE A 185 2.12 1.72 8.24
C ILE A 185 2.18 1.06 6.86
N TRP A 186 1.10 0.41 6.47
CA TRP A 186 0.98 -0.34 5.23
C TRP A 186 -0.17 0.20 4.39
N ILE A 187 0.12 0.68 3.19
CA ILE A 187 -0.87 1.12 2.21
C ILE A 187 -1.08 0.00 1.21
N CYS A 188 -2.21 -0.68 1.27
CA CYS A 188 -2.61 -1.68 0.31
C CYS A 188 -3.48 -1.05 -0.78
N MET A 189 -2.95 -0.89 -1.99
CA MET A 189 -3.56 -0.13 -3.07
C MET A 189 -4.64 -0.88 -3.86
N ASN A 190 -4.76 -2.20 -3.71
CA ASN A 190 -5.76 -3.01 -4.39
C ASN A 190 -6.39 -4.01 -3.42
N ALA A 191 -7.15 -3.48 -2.47
CA ALA A 191 -7.88 -4.30 -1.53
C ALA A 191 -9.10 -4.96 -2.20
N PRO A 192 -9.47 -6.20 -1.81
CA PRO A 192 -10.65 -6.87 -2.35
C PRO A 192 -11.94 -6.09 -2.04
N ASN A 193 -12.97 -6.25 -2.88
CA ASN A 193 -14.26 -5.57 -2.71
C ASN A 193 -14.91 -5.82 -1.34
N ARG A 194 -14.67 -6.99 -0.72
CA ARG A 194 -15.18 -7.31 0.63
C ARG A 194 -14.50 -6.50 1.74
N ILE A 195 -13.25 -6.04 1.51
CA ILE A 195 -12.51 -5.18 2.43
C ILE A 195 -12.83 -3.71 2.16
N GLY A 196 -12.88 -3.34 0.87
CA GLY A 196 -13.16 -1.98 0.44
C GLY A 196 -12.06 -0.99 0.86
N ASN A 197 -12.46 0.26 1.04
CA ASN A 197 -11.66 1.29 1.67
C ASN A 197 -11.75 1.12 3.20
N SER A 198 -10.66 0.69 3.83
CA SER A 198 -10.66 0.44 5.29
C SER A 198 -9.34 0.86 5.93
N LEU A 199 -9.42 1.20 7.21
CA LEU A 199 -8.31 1.55 8.07
C LEU A 199 -8.39 0.71 9.34
N THR A 200 -7.32 0.00 9.68
CA THR A 200 -7.27 -0.86 10.87
C THR A 200 -5.94 -0.67 11.58
N GLU A 201 -5.99 -0.45 12.88
CA GLU A 201 -4.83 -0.40 13.76
C GLU A 201 -4.76 -1.67 14.61
N TYR A 202 -3.57 -2.22 14.73
CA TYR A 202 -3.19 -3.29 15.65
C TYR A 202 -2.14 -2.75 16.61
N ARG A 203 -2.37 -2.86 17.92
CA ARG A 203 -1.47 -2.30 18.93
C ARG A 203 -1.41 -3.15 20.18
N ILE A 204 -0.44 -2.91 21.03
CA ILE A 204 -0.31 -3.56 22.33
C ILE A 204 -1.25 -2.87 23.32
N THR A 205 -2.07 -3.65 23.99
CA THR A 205 -3.00 -3.18 25.03
C THR A 205 -2.80 -3.97 26.31
N LYS A 206 -3.01 -3.32 27.46
CA LYS A 206 -2.93 -3.92 28.78
C LYS A 206 -4.29 -4.49 29.19
N HIS A 207 -4.28 -5.71 29.72
CA HIS A 207 -5.45 -6.35 30.32
C HIS A 207 -5.06 -6.96 31.69
N ASP A 208 -5.51 -6.38 32.78
CA ASP A 208 -5.30 -6.93 34.11
C ASP A 208 -6.14 -8.19 34.29
N LYS A 209 -5.50 -9.33 34.56
CA LYS A 209 -6.15 -10.63 34.80
C LYS A 209 -6.46 -10.83 36.25
N ILE A 210 -5.54 -10.47 37.15
CA ILE A 210 -5.67 -10.50 38.59
C ILE A 210 -4.89 -9.31 39.14
N GLY A 211 -5.51 -8.54 40.04
CA GLY A 211 -4.90 -7.33 40.57
C GLY A 211 -4.75 -6.22 39.56
N TYR A 212 -3.94 -5.22 39.91
CA TYR A 212 -3.71 -4.04 39.05
C TYR A 212 -2.22 -3.63 39.10
N ILE A 213 -1.62 -3.45 37.92
CA ILE A 213 -0.27 -2.90 37.78
C ILE A 213 -0.40 -1.50 37.17
N ALA A 214 0.05 -0.49 37.93
CA ALA A 214 -0.01 0.92 37.48
C ALA A 214 1.13 1.22 36.51
N GLU A 215 0.87 1.02 35.23
CA GLU A 215 1.79 1.36 34.13
C GLU A 215 1.15 2.36 33.19
N ARG A 216 1.94 3.30 32.68
CA ARG A 216 1.48 4.27 31.68
C ARG A 216 1.40 3.58 30.31
N GLU A 217 0.41 3.97 29.49
CA GLU A 217 0.26 3.44 28.14
C GLU A 217 1.56 3.61 27.32
N THR A 218 2.26 4.73 27.49
CA THR A 218 3.56 5.01 26.85
C THR A 218 4.67 4.01 27.19
N ASP A 219 4.54 3.26 28.27
CA ASP A 219 5.57 2.30 28.71
C ASP A 219 5.38 0.92 28.07
N TYR A 220 4.16 0.54 27.65
CA TYR A 220 3.87 -0.76 27.03
C TYR A 220 3.36 -0.69 25.58
N ASP A 221 2.68 0.36 25.14
CA ASP A 221 2.21 0.51 23.75
C ASP A 221 3.36 0.94 22.84
N LYS A 222 4.34 0.04 22.66
CA LYS A 222 5.58 0.30 21.91
C LYS A 222 5.51 -0.11 20.43
N LEU A 223 4.44 -0.79 20.00
CA LEU A 223 4.28 -1.25 18.63
C LEU A 223 2.85 -1.07 18.16
N SER A 224 2.67 -0.36 17.06
CA SER A 224 1.42 -0.39 16.30
C SER A 224 1.67 -0.77 14.84
N VAL A 225 0.72 -1.51 14.25
CA VAL A 225 0.67 -1.83 12.83
C VAL A 225 -0.62 -1.26 12.26
N ILE A 226 -0.51 -0.44 11.22
CA ILE A 226 -1.64 0.24 10.61
C ILE A 226 -1.79 -0.26 9.18
N LEU A 227 -2.97 -0.81 8.86
CA LEU A 227 -3.31 -1.23 7.50
C LEU A 227 -4.31 -0.24 6.91
N ILE A 228 -3.91 0.43 5.84
CA ILE A 228 -4.74 1.33 5.03
C ILE A 228 -5.06 0.58 3.74
N CYS A 229 -6.31 0.19 3.56
CA CYS A 229 -6.75 -0.52 2.37
C CYS A 229 -7.47 0.44 1.42
N LEU A 230 -7.03 0.48 0.16
CA LEU A 230 -7.61 1.30 -0.89
C LEU A 230 -8.31 0.42 -1.92
N ASN A 231 -9.53 0.81 -2.31
CA ASN A 231 -10.29 0.14 -3.36
C ASN A 231 -11.08 1.16 -4.18
N THR A 232 -10.53 1.57 -5.31
CA THR A 232 -11.15 2.55 -6.21
C THR A 232 -12.45 2.05 -6.85
N LYS A 233 -12.69 0.72 -6.93
CA LYS A 233 -13.96 0.14 -7.41
C LYS A 233 -15.13 0.41 -6.45
N LYS A 234 -14.82 0.70 -5.17
CA LYS A 234 -15.78 1.12 -4.14
C LYS A 234 -15.87 2.64 -3.97
N GLY A 235 -15.32 3.38 -4.92
CA GLY A 235 -15.22 4.83 -4.90
C GLY A 235 -13.92 5.35 -4.29
N LEU A 236 -13.70 6.65 -4.39
CA LEU A 236 -12.48 7.29 -3.89
C LEU A 236 -12.47 7.46 -2.37
N GLY A 237 -13.61 7.30 -1.71
CA GLY A 237 -13.81 7.66 -0.30
C GLY A 237 -14.47 9.04 -0.14
N GLU A 238 -14.90 9.37 1.07
CA GLU A 238 -15.51 10.67 1.40
C GLU A 238 -14.49 11.80 1.17
N PRO A 239 -14.88 12.90 0.50
CA PRO A 239 -14.02 14.07 0.29
C PRO A 239 -13.37 14.54 1.60
N GLY A 240 -12.07 14.82 1.58
CA GLY A 240 -11.30 15.21 2.77
C GLY A 240 -10.80 14.03 3.63
N SER A 241 -11.31 12.81 3.43
CA SER A 241 -10.85 11.62 4.14
C SER A 241 -9.46 11.15 3.68
N LEU A 242 -8.81 10.31 4.50
CA LEU A 242 -7.55 9.66 4.15
C LEU A 242 -7.67 8.81 2.89
N HIS A 243 -8.77 8.06 2.75
CA HIS A 243 -9.00 7.20 1.59
C HIS A 243 -9.17 8.03 0.31
N HIS A 244 -9.94 9.14 0.37
CA HIS A 244 -10.06 10.04 -0.77
C HIS A 244 -8.71 10.63 -1.16
N PHE A 245 -7.94 11.12 -0.18
CA PHE A 245 -6.59 11.66 -0.40
C PHE A 245 -5.67 10.66 -1.11
N LEU A 246 -5.54 9.45 -0.55
CA LEU A 246 -4.65 8.43 -1.09
C LEU A 246 -5.15 7.85 -2.42
N ASN A 247 -6.47 7.66 -2.58
CA ASN A 247 -7.03 7.20 -3.85
C ASN A 247 -6.84 8.24 -4.97
N VAL A 248 -6.91 9.53 -4.68
CA VAL A 248 -6.58 10.60 -5.64
C VAL A 248 -5.10 10.58 -5.98
N LEU A 249 -4.24 10.62 -4.95
CA LEU A 249 -2.78 10.66 -5.14
C LEU A 249 -2.27 9.46 -5.96
N LEU A 250 -2.68 8.25 -5.57
CA LEU A 250 -2.18 6.99 -6.11
C LEU A 250 -3.02 6.41 -7.26
N SER A 251 -4.07 7.11 -7.71
CA SER A 251 -4.89 6.67 -8.85
C SER A 251 -4.03 6.54 -10.12
N PRO A 252 -4.02 5.40 -10.81
CA PRO A 252 -3.32 5.28 -12.07
C PRO A 252 -4.04 5.94 -13.25
N SER A 253 -5.37 6.12 -13.14
CA SER A 253 -6.24 6.56 -14.26
C SER A 253 -6.71 8.02 -14.17
N MET A 254 -6.37 8.73 -13.08
CA MET A 254 -6.74 10.14 -12.94
C MET A 254 -5.65 11.03 -13.55
N ALA A 255 -6.06 11.94 -14.44
CA ALA A 255 -5.15 12.88 -15.10
C ALA A 255 -4.35 13.72 -14.09
N PRO A 256 -3.04 13.97 -14.36
CA PRO A 256 -2.16 14.70 -13.42
C PRO A 256 -2.70 16.05 -12.99
N GLY A 257 -3.20 16.89 -13.92
CA GLY A 257 -3.75 18.19 -13.59
C GLY A 257 -4.97 18.16 -12.67
N LYS A 258 -5.85 17.14 -12.82
CA LYS A 258 -6.99 16.95 -11.93
C LYS A 258 -6.54 16.54 -10.53
N LYS A 259 -5.54 15.68 -10.41
CA LYS A 259 -4.94 15.32 -9.12
C LYS A 259 -4.35 16.55 -8.43
N GLU A 260 -3.54 17.31 -9.15
CA GLU A 260 -2.91 18.53 -8.62
C GLU A 260 -3.95 19.53 -8.12
N GLN A 261 -5.02 19.73 -8.89
CA GLN A 261 -6.13 20.60 -8.48
C GLN A 261 -6.77 20.13 -7.17
N ILE A 262 -7.11 18.84 -7.06
CA ILE A 262 -7.74 18.29 -5.84
C ILE A 262 -6.77 18.36 -4.64
N LEU A 263 -5.50 17.99 -4.84
CA LEU A 263 -4.48 18.03 -3.78
C LEU A 263 -4.25 19.44 -3.27
N SER A 264 -4.22 20.42 -4.18
CA SER A 264 -4.05 21.84 -3.81
C SER A 264 -5.29 22.41 -3.11
N GLN A 265 -6.48 22.25 -3.71
CA GLN A 265 -7.71 22.90 -3.23
C GLN A 265 -8.26 22.25 -1.96
N MET A 266 -8.19 20.93 -1.85
CA MET A 266 -8.82 20.20 -0.75
C MET A 266 -7.84 19.84 0.39
N TYR A 267 -6.58 19.64 0.06
CA TYR A 267 -5.57 19.21 1.04
C TYR A 267 -4.46 20.24 1.28
N GLY A 268 -4.49 21.38 0.59
CA GLY A 268 -3.49 22.42 0.74
C GLY A 268 -2.08 22.02 0.31
N ILE A 269 -1.96 20.98 -0.54
CA ILE A 269 -0.67 20.47 -1.00
C ILE A 269 -0.30 21.14 -2.31
N THR A 270 0.72 22.00 -2.27
CA THR A 270 1.36 22.53 -3.48
C THR A 270 2.50 21.62 -3.89
N LEU A 271 2.38 21.03 -5.08
CA LEU A 271 3.41 20.14 -5.59
C LEU A 271 4.61 20.95 -6.09
N LYS A 272 5.80 20.64 -5.56
CA LYS A 272 7.07 21.10 -6.13
C LYS A 272 7.32 20.39 -7.47
N ASP A 273 8.14 20.97 -8.33
CA ASP A 273 8.39 20.46 -9.69
C ASP A 273 8.89 19.00 -9.70
N GLU A 274 9.70 18.62 -8.73
CA GLU A 274 10.19 17.24 -8.59
C GLU A 274 9.05 16.25 -8.35
N ILE A 275 8.18 16.55 -7.40
CA ILE A 275 7.02 15.69 -7.05
C ILE A 275 5.98 15.72 -8.17
N ARG A 276 5.81 16.87 -8.83
CA ARG A 276 4.95 16.97 -10.02
C ARG A 276 5.45 16.05 -11.13
N LYS A 277 6.76 16.00 -11.39
CA LYS A 277 7.37 15.06 -12.36
C LYS A 277 7.09 13.60 -11.99
N GLU A 278 7.25 13.22 -10.72
CA GLU A 278 6.94 11.88 -10.25
C GLU A 278 5.47 11.51 -10.47
N LEU A 279 4.55 12.43 -10.14
CA LEU A 279 3.12 12.24 -10.33
C LEU A 279 2.75 12.10 -11.81
N VAL A 280 3.32 12.94 -12.68
CA VAL A 280 3.11 12.86 -14.12
C VAL A 280 3.67 11.55 -14.69
N SER A 281 4.88 11.17 -14.29
CA SER A 281 5.52 9.93 -14.74
C SER A 281 4.72 8.69 -14.32
N MET A 282 4.20 8.67 -13.08
CA MET A 282 3.33 7.60 -12.60
C MET A 282 2.03 7.52 -13.43
N CYS A 283 1.41 8.65 -13.76
CA CYS A 283 0.18 8.69 -14.56
C CYS A 283 0.42 8.23 -15.99
N ASN A 284 1.46 8.73 -16.66
CA ASN A 284 1.82 8.32 -18.03
C ASN A 284 2.11 6.82 -18.10
N LEU A 285 2.80 6.28 -17.09
CA LEU A 285 3.05 4.86 -16.99
C LEU A 285 1.75 4.08 -16.77
N GLY A 286 0.83 4.61 -15.98
CA GLY A 286 -0.51 4.06 -15.76
C GLY A 286 -1.32 3.98 -17.06
N GLU A 287 -1.37 5.07 -17.83
CA GLU A 287 -2.05 5.12 -19.13
C GLU A 287 -1.46 4.11 -20.12
N ALA A 288 -0.13 4.03 -20.21
CA ALA A 288 0.53 3.07 -21.10
C ALA A 288 0.21 1.62 -20.73
N ILE A 289 0.13 1.30 -19.43
CA ILE A 289 -0.23 -0.03 -18.93
C ILE A 289 -1.68 -0.36 -19.29
N GLU A 290 -2.61 0.58 -19.09
CA GLU A 290 -4.02 0.39 -19.43
C GLU A 290 -4.23 0.23 -20.94
N GLU A 291 -3.55 1.03 -21.76
CA GLU A 291 -3.64 0.94 -23.20
C GLU A 291 -3.12 -0.43 -23.73
N ASN A 292 -1.97 -0.87 -23.21
CA ASN A 292 -1.40 -2.16 -23.57
C ASN A 292 -2.30 -3.32 -23.15
N ALA A 293 -2.90 -3.23 -21.96
CA ALA A 293 -3.85 -4.24 -21.48
C ALA A 293 -5.11 -4.29 -22.35
N LEU A 294 -5.64 -3.14 -22.75
CA LEU A 294 -6.80 -3.04 -23.63
C LEU A 294 -6.50 -3.64 -25.02
N LYS A 295 -5.33 -3.31 -25.61
CA LYS A 295 -4.88 -3.88 -26.89
C LYS A 295 -4.75 -5.40 -26.79
N LYS A 296 -4.15 -5.91 -25.72
CA LYS A 296 -3.99 -7.35 -25.48
C LYS A 296 -5.35 -8.03 -25.31
N GLY A 297 -6.22 -7.48 -24.44
CA GLY A 297 -7.57 -8.00 -24.21
C GLY A 297 -8.41 -8.05 -25.50
N LYS A 298 -8.35 -6.98 -26.32
CA LYS A 298 -9.02 -6.93 -27.64
C LYS A 298 -8.51 -8.02 -28.57
N LYS A 299 -7.18 -8.22 -28.64
CA LYS A 299 -6.56 -9.26 -29.46
C LYS A 299 -6.93 -10.66 -29.00
N GLU A 300 -6.95 -10.89 -27.69
CA GLU A 300 -7.37 -12.19 -27.12
C GLU A 300 -8.87 -12.43 -27.33
N GLY A 301 -9.72 -11.43 -27.08
CA GLY A 301 -11.15 -11.51 -27.35
C GLY A 301 -11.48 -11.81 -28.80
N GLN A 302 -10.75 -11.20 -29.75
CA GLN A 302 -10.89 -11.50 -31.17
C GLN A 302 -10.49 -12.96 -31.51
N LYS A 303 -9.42 -13.47 -30.86
CA LYS A 303 -9.01 -14.87 -31.06
C LYS A 303 -10.06 -15.85 -30.53
N VAL A 304 -10.58 -15.59 -29.33
CA VAL A 304 -11.62 -16.42 -28.71
C VAL A 304 -12.91 -16.36 -29.54
N GLY A 305 -13.39 -15.17 -29.90
CA GLY A 305 -14.59 -15.02 -30.74
C GLY A 305 -14.47 -15.69 -32.12
N ARG A 306 -13.29 -15.65 -32.76
CA ARG A 306 -13.03 -16.41 -33.99
C ARG A 306 -13.08 -17.92 -33.78
N ALA A 307 -12.51 -18.39 -32.66
CA ALA A 307 -12.53 -19.79 -32.31
C ALA A 307 -13.94 -20.28 -32.00
N GLU A 308 -14.73 -19.53 -31.23
CA GLU A 308 -16.13 -19.81 -30.96
C GLU A 308 -16.96 -19.92 -32.23
N LYS A 309 -16.83 -18.91 -33.11
CA LYS A 309 -17.55 -18.87 -34.39
C LYS A 309 -17.18 -20.06 -35.28
N LEU A 310 -15.89 -20.43 -35.34
CA LEU A 310 -15.43 -21.58 -36.10
C LEU A 310 -16.03 -22.86 -35.55
N VAL A 311 -15.95 -23.12 -34.26
CA VAL A 311 -16.50 -24.34 -33.61
C VAL A 311 -18.01 -24.41 -33.83
N GLN A 312 -18.74 -23.30 -33.57
CA GLN A 312 -20.19 -23.26 -33.76
C GLN A 312 -20.60 -23.54 -35.21
N ASN A 313 -19.92 -22.93 -36.19
CA ASN A 313 -20.22 -23.10 -37.60
C ASN A 313 -19.96 -24.57 -38.05
N VAL A 314 -18.84 -25.16 -37.63
CA VAL A 314 -18.50 -26.55 -37.95
C VAL A 314 -19.51 -27.52 -37.32
N GLU A 315 -19.84 -27.36 -36.04
CA GLU A 315 -20.81 -28.20 -35.35
C GLU A 315 -22.23 -28.03 -35.92
N ALA A 316 -22.62 -26.83 -36.33
CA ALA A 316 -23.87 -26.58 -37.03
C ALA A 316 -23.92 -27.25 -38.41
N ALA A 317 -22.83 -27.17 -39.18
CA ALA A 317 -22.74 -27.82 -40.49
C ALA A 317 -22.84 -29.35 -40.36
N MET A 318 -22.14 -29.92 -39.40
CA MET A 318 -22.23 -31.36 -39.11
C MET A 318 -23.67 -31.77 -38.78
N LYS A 319 -24.35 -31.01 -37.93
CA LYS A 319 -25.72 -31.35 -37.50
C LYS A 319 -26.75 -31.14 -38.60
N ASN A 320 -26.69 -30.00 -39.33
CA ASN A 320 -27.73 -29.65 -40.28
C ASN A 320 -27.61 -30.38 -41.62
N PHE A 321 -26.38 -30.72 -42.03
CA PHE A 321 -26.10 -31.37 -43.33
C PHE A 321 -25.65 -32.80 -43.18
N HIS A 322 -25.62 -33.36 -41.93
CA HIS A 322 -25.15 -34.71 -41.62
C HIS A 322 -23.74 -35.01 -42.13
N LEU A 323 -22.86 -34.00 -42.08
CA LEU A 323 -21.48 -34.12 -42.55
C LEU A 323 -20.58 -34.65 -41.43
N ASP A 324 -19.54 -35.39 -41.83
CA ASP A 324 -18.44 -35.68 -40.91
C ASP A 324 -17.61 -34.45 -40.63
N LEU A 325 -16.83 -34.48 -39.54
CA LEU A 325 -16.06 -33.33 -39.08
C LEU A 325 -15.08 -32.77 -40.12
N ARG A 326 -14.43 -33.64 -40.87
CA ARG A 326 -13.46 -33.27 -41.89
C ARG A 326 -14.13 -32.53 -43.05
N THR A 327 -15.19 -33.10 -43.60
CA THR A 327 -15.98 -32.51 -44.67
C THR A 327 -16.62 -31.18 -44.24
N ALA A 328 -17.10 -31.07 -43.00
CA ALA A 328 -17.65 -29.83 -42.44
C ALA A 328 -16.59 -28.74 -42.33
N CYS A 329 -15.38 -29.04 -41.86
CA CYS A 329 -14.27 -28.12 -41.81
C CYS A 329 -13.87 -27.61 -43.20
N GLU A 330 -13.65 -28.54 -44.15
CA GLU A 330 -13.26 -28.24 -45.54
C GLU A 330 -14.31 -27.39 -46.26
N GLY A 331 -15.60 -27.70 -46.07
CA GLY A 331 -16.70 -26.93 -46.61
C GLY A 331 -16.81 -25.48 -46.09
N LEU A 332 -16.30 -25.24 -44.89
CA LEU A 332 -16.22 -23.89 -44.28
C LEU A 332 -14.87 -23.20 -44.50
N GLY A 333 -14.00 -23.78 -45.34
CA GLY A 333 -12.68 -23.19 -45.66
C GLY A 333 -11.70 -23.25 -44.48
N SER A 334 -11.88 -24.17 -43.53
CA SER A 334 -11.00 -24.37 -42.38
C SER A 334 -10.41 -25.80 -42.40
N SER A 335 -9.39 -26.01 -41.59
CA SER A 335 -8.76 -27.31 -41.44
C SER A 335 -9.16 -27.98 -40.12
N LEU A 336 -9.08 -29.31 -40.07
CA LEU A 336 -9.27 -30.09 -38.83
C LEU A 336 -8.36 -29.59 -37.70
N LYS A 337 -7.10 -29.26 -38.03
CA LYS A 337 -6.15 -28.71 -37.06
C LYS A 337 -6.58 -27.35 -36.49
N GLU A 338 -7.18 -26.49 -37.28
CA GLU A 338 -7.71 -25.18 -36.82
C GLU A 338 -8.91 -25.36 -35.91
N TYR A 339 -9.82 -26.26 -36.23
CA TYR A 339 -10.94 -26.63 -35.37
C TYR A 339 -10.48 -27.19 -34.02
N GLU A 340 -9.54 -28.14 -34.03
CA GLU A 340 -8.99 -28.69 -32.79
C GLU A 340 -8.30 -27.66 -31.93
N ARG A 341 -7.51 -26.75 -32.55
CA ARG A 341 -6.90 -25.59 -31.84
C ARG A 341 -7.95 -24.67 -31.25
N ALA A 342 -9.00 -24.34 -32.02
CA ALA A 342 -10.11 -23.54 -31.56
C ALA A 342 -10.83 -24.18 -30.36
N LYS A 343 -11.13 -25.46 -30.45
CA LYS A 343 -11.78 -26.24 -29.39
C LYS A 343 -10.92 -26.35 -28.14
N LYS A 344 -9.60 -26.49 -28.30
CA LYS A 344 -8.65 -26.45 -27.17
C LYS A 344 -8.58 -25.08 -26.50
N LEU A 345 -8.61 -24.02 -27.29
CA LEU A 345 -8.60 -22.62 -26.79
C LEU A 345 -9.85 -22.31 -25.97
N LEU A 346 -11.00 -22.91 -26.30
CA LEU A 346 -12.28 -22.70 -25.59
C LEU A 346 -12.43 -23.58 -24.32
N LYS A 347 -11.59 -24.60 -24.16
CA LYS A 347 -11.61 -25.49 -22.98
C LYS A 347 -10.64 -25.08 -21.87
N GLY A 348 -9.69 -24.20 -22.15
CA GLY A 348 -8.65 -23.74 -21.21
C GLY A 348 -8.80 -22.32 -20.84
#